data_793350eebe8ab701bcd2af642753efef
#
_entry.id   793350eebe8ab701bcd2af642753efef
#
_cell.length_a   1.000
_cell.length_b   1.000
_cell.length_c   1.000
_cell.angle_alpha   90.00
_cell.angle_beta   90.00
_cell.angle_gamma   90.00
#
_symmetry.space_group_name_H-M   'P 1'
#
loop_
_entity.id
_entity.type
_entity.pdbx_description
1 polymer ?
#
loop_
_entity_poly.entity_id
_entity_poly.type
_entity_poly.pdbx_seq_one_letter_code
_entity_poly.pdbx_strand_id
1 'polypeptide(L)'
;MSGENLLTDNPELYEQQFPDPGGVAARFVDDLVHRFADRSDAAPRLLDVGCGTGRDAGHLASLGYTATGLDTSVPMLTYAQRRHPGVRFVRADMRTFDLAEPFDVITCLDSALLYCHSNADLIAFLQRCHRHLRPGGLLLAEMRNGAFFLGNTELLDGVTTRTVIWGGVTYTAATRLWIDHCEQLLRRERVWTWPARPEPLVQTSAWRLLFPAELRHLLDAAGFDVVALFDAPGPRTEPPWHPAAVLSGALSGDRLHLVARRRTHAA
;
A
#
# COMPACT_ATOMS: atom_id res chain seq x y z
N MET A 1 -14.47 15.09 0.39
CA MET A 1 -14.16 16.07 1.45
C MET A 1 -12.76 15.76 1.95
N SER A 2 -11.77 16.55 1.60
CA SER A 2 -10.42 16.46 2.20
C SER A 2 -10.44 17.18 3.53
N GLY A 3 -10.93 16.51 4.57
CA GLY A 3 -10.74 17.00 5.94
C GLY A 3 -9.25 16.91 6.29
N GLU A 4 -8.82 17.72 7.26
CA GLU A 4 -7.50 17.68 7.87
C GLU A 4 -7.12 16.23 8.25
N ASN A 5 -5.95 15.76 7.82
CA ASN A 5 -5.45 14.44 8.15
C ASN A 5 -4.09 14.55 8.85
N LEU A 6 -4.10 14.38 10.18
CA LEU A 6 -2.92 14.63 11.01
C LEU A 6 -1.68 13.87 10.54
N LEU A 7 -1.83 12.62 10.06
CA LEU A 7 -0.69 11.82 9.64
C LEU A 7 -0.21 12.19 8.22
N THR A 8 -1.13 12.30 7.24
CA THR A 8 -0.72 12.61 5.87
C THR A 8 -0.34 14.07 5.67
N ASP A 9 -0.83 14.96 6.54
CA ASP A 9 -0.44 16.38 6.54
C ASP A 9 0.89 16.62 7.27
N ASN A 10 1.35 15.62 8.08
CA ASN A 10 2.61 15.66 8.84
C ASN A 10 3.46 14.41 8.55
N PRO A 11 4.18 14.37 7.43
CA PRO A 11 4.95 13.18 7.00
C PRO A 11 6.00 12.69 8.00
N GLU A 12 6.61 13.57 8.78
CA GLU A 12 7.57 13.21 9.83
C GLU A 12 6.89 12.44 10.96
N LEU A 13 5.68 12.87 11.37
CA LEU A 13 4.86 12.13 12.32
C LEU A 13 4.45 10.76 11.77
N TYR A 14 4.12 10.70 10.47
CA TYR A 14 3.83 9.43 9.80
C TYR A 14 5.01 8.47 9.87
N GLU A 15 6.22 8.91 9.54
CA GLU A 15 7.45 8.11 9.61
C GLU A 15 7.74 7.62 11.05
N GLN A 16 7.52 8.46 12.04
CA GLN A 16 7.67 8.09 13.45
C GLN A 16 6.62 7.06 13.89
N GLN A 17 5.39 7.16 13.39
CA GLN A 17 4.29 6.25 13.72
C GLN A 17 4.46 4.87 13.06
N PHE A 18 5.08 4.83 11.88
CA PHE A 18 5.27 3.63 11.04
C PHE A 18 6.73 3.48 10.62
N PRO A 19 7.65 3.25 11.57
CA PRO A 19 9.07 3.18 11.25
C PRO A 19 9.40 1.93 10.45
N ASP A 20 10.27 2.10 9.45
CA ASP A 20 10.94 1.01 8.74
C ASP A 20 12.41 1.40 8.45
N PRO A 21 13.24 1.53 9.50
CA PRO A 21 14.62 2.05 9.37
C PRO A 21 15.51 1.15 8.52
N GLY A 22 15.16 -0.12 8.39
CA GLY A 22 15.91 -1.09 7.62
C GLY A 22 15.44 -1.25 6.18
N GLY A 23 14.39 -0.53 5.75
CA GLY A 23 13.79 -0.71 4.42
C GLY A 23 13.33 -2.15 4.18
N VAL A 24 12.71 -2.78 5.18
CA VAL A 24 12.28 -4.19 5.11
C VAL A 24 11.26 -4.38 4.00
N ALA A 25 10.32 -3.42 3.83
CA ALA A 25 9.33 -3.48 2.78
C ALA A 25 9.97 -3.42 1.38
N ALA A 26 10.92 -2.53 1.17
CA ALA A 26 11.64 -2.43 -0.11
C ALA A 26 12.48 -3.69 -0.42
N ARG A 27 13.18 -4.24 0.58
CA ARG A 27 13.94 -5.50 0.39
C ARG A 27 13.04 -6.70 0.15
N PHE A 28 11.86 -6.73 0.74
CA PHE A 28 10.85 -7.73 0.46
C PHE A 28 10.35 -7.63 -1.00
N VAL A 29 10.08 -6.42 -1.48
CA VAL A 29 9.72 -6.18 -2.89
C VAL A 29 10.85 -6.65 -3.81
N ASP A 30 12.09 -6.30 -3.51
CA ASP A 30 13.27 -6.70 -4.28
C ASP A 30 13.42 -8.23 -4.35
N ASP A 31 13.26 -8.95 -3.23
CA ASP A 31 13.25 -10.42 -3.19
C ASP A 31 12.13 -11.01 -4.07
N LEU A 32 10.92 -10.46 -4.02
CA LEU A 32 9.82 -10.92 -4.89
C LEU A 32 10.11 -10.65 -6.37
N VAL A 33 10.68 -9.49 -6.70
CA VAL A 33 11.10 -9.20 -8.08
C VAL A 33 12.15 -10.20 -8.53
N HIS A 34 13.18 -10.47 -7.73
CA HIS A 34 14.20 -11.46 -8.05
C HIS A 34 13.67 -12.88 -8.22
N ARG A 35 12.62 -13.25 -7.47
CA ARG A 35 12.00 -14.60 -7.57
C ARG A 35 11.09 -14.75 -8.79
N PHE A 36 10.40 -13.68 -9.19
CA PHE A 36 9.29 -13.79 -10.13
C PHE A 36 9.48 -12.98 -11.42
N ALA A 37 10.38 -12.00 -11.50
CA ALA A 37 10.63 -11.29 -12.75
C ALA A 37 11.54 -12.09 -13.67
N ASP A 38 11.39 -11.89 -14.97
CA ASP A 38 12.35 -12.37 -15.96
C ASP A 38 13.67 -11.60 -15.79
N ARG A 39 14.80 -12.29 -15.95
CA ARG A 39 16.12 -11.66 -15.82
C ARG A 39 16.35 -10.60 -16.90
N SER A 40 16.84 -9.45 -16.48
CA SER A 40 17.25 -8.35 -17.34
C SER A 40 18.58 -7.79 -16.85
N ASP A 41 19.47 -7.40 -17.76
CA ASP A 41 20.74 -6.72 -17.42
C ASP A 41 20.54 -5.22 -17.16
N ALA A 42 19.38 -4.67 -17.52
CA ALA A 42 19.04 -3.26 -17.31
C ALA A 42 18.42 -3.03 -15.94
N ALA A 43 18.70 -1.87 -15.35
CA ALA A 43 18.07 -1.42 -14.12
C ALA A 43 16.53 -1.40 -14.28
N PRO A 44 15.76 -2.13 -13.45
CA PRO A 44 14.32 -2.19 -13.58
C PRO A 44 13.68 -0.82 -13.31
N ARG A 45 12.69 -0.46 -14.13
CA ARG A 45 11.88 0.74 -13.92
C ARG A 45 10.70 0.38 -13.02
N LEU A 46 10.57 1.09 -11.90
CA LEU A 46 9.55 0.81 -10.89
C LEU A 46 8.67 2.04 -10.66
N LEU A 47 7.36 1.82 -10.60
CA LEU A 47 6.37 2.80 -10.16
C LEU A 47 5.79 2.36 -8.81
N ASP A 48 5.95 3.19 -7.78
CA ASP A 48 5.33 2.98 -6.47
C ASP A 48 4.05 3.82 -6.35
N VAL A 49 2.90 3.17 -6.35
CA VAL A 49 1.58 3.82 -6.35
C VAL A 49 1.05 3.93 -4.92
N GLY A 50 0.74 5.16 -4.50
CA GLY A 50 0.44 5.47 -3.10
C GLY A 50 1.72 5.55 -2.26
N CYS A 51 2.79 6.13 -2.83
CA CYS A 51 4.15 6.11 -2.29
C CYS A 51 4.31 6.87 -0.96
N GLY A 52 3.36 7.71 -0.56
CA GLY A 52 3.40 8.48 0.68
C GLY A 52 4.67 9.31 0.81
N THR A 53 5.46 9.03 1.86
CA THR A 53 6.75 9.69 2.16
C THR A 53 7.87 9.35 1.17
N GLY A 54 7.62 8.46 0.21
CA GLY A 54 8.59 8.00 -0.78
C GLY A 54 9.67 7.07 -0.21
N ARG A 55 9.53 6.60 1.03
CA ARG A 55 10.53 5.78 1.72
C ARG A 55 10.86 4.51 0.94
N ASP A 56 9.83 3.77 0.52
CA ASP A 56 10.03 2.49 -0.18
C ASP A 56 10.60 2.72 -1.58
N ALA A 57 10.11 3.73 -2.31
CA ALA A 57 10.67 4.15 -3.60
C ALA A 57 12.15 4.59 -3.46
N GLY A 58 12.50 5.32 -2.39
CA GLY A 58 13.87 5.73 -2.09
C GLY A 58 14.79 4.57 -1.78
N HIS A 59 14.34 3.59 -0.99
CA HIS A 59 15.12 2.38 -0.71
C HIS A 59 15.29 1.52 -1.97
N LEU A 60 14.24 1.35 -2.78
CA LEU A 60 14.33 0.62 -4.05
C LEU A 60 15.30 1.30 -5.03
N ALA A 61 15.32 2.64 -5.08
CA ALA A 61 16.31 3.37 -5.86
C ALA A 61 17.74 3.06 -5.39
N SER A 62 17.98 2.94 -4.08
CA SER A 62 19.30 2.54 -3.55
C SER A 62 19.69 1.09 -3.86
N LEU A 63 18.71 0.23 -4.17
CA LEU A 63 18.91 -1.15 -4.64
C LEU A 63 19.09 -1.24 -6.18
N GLY A 64 19.11 -0.11 -6.88
CA GLY A 64 19.40 -0.06 -8.31
C GLY A 64 18.19 0.08 -9.22
N TYR A 65 16.99 0.29 -8.67
CA TYR A 65 15.80 0.56 -9.49
C TYR A 65 15.75 2.00 -9.98
N THR A 66 15.24 2.20 -11.19
CA THR A 66 14.81 3.53 -11.63
C THR A 66 13.39 3.77 -11.10
N ALA A 67 13.31 4.32 -9.89
CA ALA A 67 12.04 4.45 -9.17
C ALA A 67 11.30 5.76 -9.47
N THR A 68 9.98 5.66 -9.60
CA THR A 68 9.04 6.79 -9.63
C THR A 68 7.99 6.56 -8.54
N GLY A 69 7.71 7.56 -7.72
CA GLY A 69 6.63 7.50 -6.72
C GLY A 69 5.42 8.32 -7.16
N LEU A 70 4.21 7.83 -6.87
CA LEU A 70 2.95 8.49 -7.19
C LEU A 70 2.06 8.55 -5.94
N ASP A 71 1.56 9.74 -5.61
CA ASP A 71 0.61 9.95 -4.51
C ASP A 71 -0.31 11.15 -4.80
N THR A 72 -1.41 11.26 -4.08
CA THR A 72 -2.31 12.44 -4.15
C THR A 72 -1.94 13.53 -3.17
N SER A 73 -1.24 13.18 -2.07
CA SER A 73 -0.92 14.08 -0.95
C SER A 73 0.26 14.99 -1.28
N VAL A 74 0.01 16.29 -1.35
CA VAL A 74 1.07 17.29 -1.58
C VAL A 74 2.09 17.33 -0.43
N PRO A 75 1.70 17.32 0.87
CA PRO A 75 2.67 17.27 1.95
C PRO A 75 3.60 16.07 1.89
N MET A 76 3.03 14.88 1.63
CA MET A 76 3.80 13.64 1.47
C MET A 76 4.83 13.74 0.33
N LEU A 77 4.39 14.17 -0.85
CA LEU A 77 5.28 14.30 -2.02
C LEU A 77 6.36 15.37 -1.83
N THR A 78 6.03 16.47 -1.15
CA THR A 78 7.02 17.51 -0.82
C THR A 78 8.09 16.97 0.12
N TYR A 79 7.70 16.17 1.10
CA TYR A 79 8.61 15.50 2.01
C TYR A 79 9.48 14.47 1.25
N ALA A 80 8.83 13.62 0.44
CA ALA A 80 9.49 12.59 -0.37
C ALA A 80 10.57 13.18 -1.28
N GLN A 81 10.27 14.26 -1.98
CA GLN A 81 11.21 14.93 -2.89
C GLN A 81 12.45 15.47 -2.16
N ARG A 82 12.27 15.98 -0.92
CA ARG A 82 13.41 16.46 -0.10
C ARG A 82 14.26 15.31 0.42
N ARG A 83 13.65 14.19 0.80
CA ARG A 83 14.34 13.03 1.38
C ARG A 83 15.03 12.16 0.34
N HIS A 84 14.48 12.10 -0.86
CA HIS A 84 14.92 11.21 -1.94
C HIS A 84 15.04 11.98 -3.27
N PRO A 85 16.00 12.94 -3.37
CA PRO A 85 16.11 13.84 -4.52
C PRO A 85 16.41 13.12 -5.84
N GLY A 86 16.93 11.87 -5.79
CA GLY A 86 17.18 11.04 -6.97
C GLY A 86 15.95 10.27 -7.48
N VAL A 87 14.81 10.36 -6.78
CA VAL A 87 13.56 9.68 -7.17
C VAL A 87 12.60 10.73 -7.75
N ARG A 88 11.96 10.39 -8.86
CA ARG A 88 10.89 11.22 -9.43
C ARG A 88 9.60 10.99 -8.66
N PHE A 89 8.94 12.07 -8.25
CA PHE A 89 7.62 12.01 -7.62
C PHE A 89 6.57 12.75 -8.44
N VAL A 90 5.39 12.15 -8.59
CA VAL A 90 4.29 12.65 -9.40
C VAL A 90 3.01 12.71 -8.55
N ARG A 91 2.34 13.87 -8.58
CA ARG A 91 1.02 13.99 -7.98
C ARG A 91 -0.04 13.47 -8.94
N ALA A 92 -0.64 12.32 -8.63
CA ALA A 92 -1.73 11.76 -9.42
C ALA A 92 -2.60 10.83 -8.55
N ASP A 93 -3.82 10.55 -9.03
CA ASP A 93 -4.73 9.56 -8.46
C ASP A 93 -4.46 8.20 -9.10
N MET A 94 -4.40 7.15 -8.26
CA MET A 94 -4.13 5.78 -8.70
C MET A 94 -5.14 5.25 -9.73
N ARG A 95 -6.34 5.81 -9.77
CA ARG A 95 -7.43 5.40 -10.69
C ARG A 95 -7.33 6.06 -12.06
N THR A 96 -6.57 7.14 -12.17
CA THR A 96 -6.59 7.99 -13.38
C THR A 96 -5.21 8.39 -13.90
N PHE A 97 -4.13 8.00 -13.22
CA PHE A 97 -2.78 8.39 -13.65
C PHE A 97 -2.49 7.97 -15.10
N ASP A 98 -1.73 8.82 -15.79
CA ASP A 98 -1.27 8.56 -17.16
C ASP A 98 0.16 9.09 -17.28
N LEU A 99 1.12 8.18 -17.30
CA LEU A 99 2.54 8.47 -17.42
C LEU A 99 3.03 8.05 -18.82
N ALA A 100 3.95 8.81 -19.39
CA ALA A 100 4.41 8.59 -20.76
C ALA A 100 5.29 7.33 -20.94
N GLU A 101 5.71 6.71 -19.83
CA GLU A 101 6.72 5.66 -19.82
C GLU A 101 6.20 4.34 -19.25
N PRO A 102 6.63 3.20 -19.80
CA PRO A 102 6.30 1.91 -19.26
C PRO A 102 7.24 1.52 -18.10
N PHE A 103 6.74 0.64 -17.21
CA PHE A 103 7.45 0.11 -16.05
C PHE A 103 7.62 -1.40 -16.14
N ASP A 104 8.67 -1.92 -15.53
CA ASP A 104 8.89 -3.36 -15.36
C ASP A 104 8.13 -3.88 -14.12
N VAL A 105 8.02 -3.02 -13.10
CA VAL A 105 7.37 -3.32 -11.82
C VAL A 105 6.47 -2.16 -11.41
N ILE A 106 5.27 -2.46 -10.94
CA ILE A 106 4.41 -1.51 -10.22
C ILE A 106 4.18 -2.07 -8.82
N THR A 107 4.39 -1.24 -7.81
CA THR A 107 4.08 -1.56 -6.41
C THR A 107 2.86 -0.75 -5.93
N CYS A 108 2.06 -1.36 -5.03
CA CYS A 108 1.00 -0.69 -4.29
C CYS A 108 0.96 -1.29 -2.89
N LEU A 109 1.65 -0.67 -1.96
CA LEU A 109 1.94 -1.21 -0.64
C LEU A 109 1.07 -0.58 0.44
N ASP A 110 1.17 -1.08 1.66
CA ASP A 110 0.57 -0.49 2.85
C ASP A 110 -0.96 -0.32 2.79
N SER A 111 -1.62 -1.25 2.10
CA SER A 111 -3.07 -1.21 1.89
C SER A 111 -3.57 -0.02 1.06
N ALA A 112 -2.70 0.66 0.31
CA ALA A 112 -3.11 1.79 -0.53
C ALA A 112 -4.19 1.39 -1.54
N LEU A 113 -4.12 0.17 -2.10
CA LEU A 113 -5.14 -0.37 -2.99
C LEU A 113 -6.55 -0.36 -2.37
N LEU A 114 -6.67 -0.55 -1.07
CA LEU A 114 -7.97 -0.64 -0.39
C LEU A 114 -8.70 0.70 -0.25
N TYR A 115 -8.09 1.81 -0.67
CA TYR A 115 -8.78 3.10 -0.88
C TYR A 115 -9.58 3.14 -2.19
N CYS A 116 -9.46 2.15 -3.05
CA CYS A 116 -10.39 1.85 -4.13
C CYS A 116 -11.63 1.18 -3.53
N HIS A 117 -12.62 1.97 -3.10
CA HIS A 117 -13.76 1.48 -2.34
C HIS A 117 -14.78 0.72 -3.20
N SER A 118 -14.91 1.07 -4.48
CA SER A 118 -15.84 0.42 -5.41
C SER A 118 -15.12 -0.53 -6.38
N ASN A 119 -15.87 -1.46 -6.97
CA ASN A 119 -15.34 -2.31 -8.04
C ASN A 119 -14.90 -1.47 -9.26
N ALA A 120 -15.58 -0.35 -9.54
CA ALA A 120 -15.18 0.57 -10.60
C ALA A 120 -13.80 1.19 -10.32
N ASP A 121 -13.53 1.59 -9.07
CA ASP A 121 -12.21 2.11 -8.67
C ASP A 121 -11.11 1.04 -8.82
N LEU A 122 -11.38 -0.20 -8.35
CA LEU A 122 -10.44 -1.31 -8.46
C LEU A 122 -10.11 -1.65 -9.92
N ILE A 123 -11.15 -1.73 -10.76
CA ILE A 123 -10.99 -1.96 -12.20
C ILE A 123 -10.20 -0.83 -12.85
N ALA A 124 -10.51 0.43 -12.53
CA ALA A 124 -9.78 1.58 -13.04
C ALA A 124 -8.30 1.52 -12.67
N PHE A 125 -7.98 1.24 -11.40
CA PHE A 125 -6.59 1.06 -10.93
C PHE A 125 -5.88 -0.06 -11.70
N LEU A 126 -6.49 -1.24 -11.80
CA LEU A 126 -5.89 -2.39 -12.49
C LEU A 126 -5.66 -2.11 -13.98
N GLN A 127 -6.59 -1.41 -14.64
CA GLN A 127 -6.43 -0.97 -16.04
C GLN A 127 -5.25 0.00 -16.20
N ARG A 128 -5.04 0.92 -15.23
CA ARG A 128 -3.88 1.81 -15.24
C ARG A 128 -2.58 1.04 -15.05
N CYS A 129 -2.54 0.11 -14.11
CA CYS A 129 -1.38 -0.77 -13.93
C CYS A 129 -1.10 -1.58 -15.19
N HIS A 130 -2.12 -2.20 -15.78
CA HIS A 130 -1.96 -2.97 -17.02
C HIS A 130 -1.41 -2.12 -18.17
N ARG A 131 -1.91 -0.90 -18.36
CA ARG A 131 -1.45 0.01 -19.42
C ARG A 131 0.01 0.41 -19.24
N HIS A 132 0.45 0.64 -18.00
CA HIS A 132 1.77 1.17 -17.69
C HIS A 132 2.84 0.11 -17.43
N LEU A 133 2.47 -1.15 -17.20
CA LEU A 133 3.43 -2.25 -17.17
C LEU A 133 3.85 -2.64 -18.58
N ARG A 134 5.08 -3.08 -18.77
CA ARG A 134 5.50 -3.81 -19.96
C ARG A 134 4.82 -5.18 -20.02
N PRO A 135 4.65 -5.78 -21.21
CA PRO A 135 4.24 -7.18 -21.30
C PRO A 135 5.16 -8.06 -20.46
N GLY A 136 4.61 -8.92 -19.59
CA GLY A 136 5.37 -9.73 -18.63
C GLY A 136 5.80 -9.00 -17.35
N GLY A 137 5.59 -7.67 -17.25
CA GLY A 137 5.89 -6.88 -16.05
C GLY A 137 5.02 -7.27 -14.85
N LEU A 138 5.50 -6.95 -13.64
CA LEU A 138 4.91 -7.38 -12.39
C LEU A 138 4.15 -6.26 -11.68
N LEU A 139 2.95 -6.58 -11.20
CA LEU A 139 2.21 -5.82 -10.19
C LEU A 139 2.39 -6.52 -8.84
N LEU A 140 2.97 -5.82 -7.87
CA LEU A 140 3.10 -6.26 -6.48
C LEU A 140 2.22 -5.40 -5.59
N ALA A 141 1.38 -6.03 -4.78
CA ALA A 141 0.56 -5.31 -3.82
C ALA A 141 0.62 -5.98 -2.44
N GLU A 142 0.57 -5.15 -1.40
CA GLU A 142 0.42 -5.59 -0.02
C GLU A 142 -0.77 -4.86 0.60
N MET A 143 -1.66 -5.62 1.26
CA MET A 143 -2.90 -5.08 1.80
C MET A 143 -3.43 -5.91 2.97
N ARG A 144 -4.38 -5.33 3.72
CA ARG A 144 -5.18 -6.11 4.66
C ARG A 144 -6.01 -7.16 3.92
N ASN A 145 -6.11 -8.33 4.53
CA ASN A 145 -6.93 -9.42 4.01
C ASN A 145 -8.38 -9.25 4.48
N GLY A 146 -9.31 -9.03 3.55
CA GLY A 146 -10.75 -8.95 3.88
C GLY A 146 -11.29 -10.24 4.51
N ALA A 147 -10.78 -11.39 4.10
CA ALA A 147 -11.20 -12.69 4.63
C ALA A 147 -10.80 -12.91 6.09
N PHE A 148 -9.76 -12.23 6.60
CA PHE A 148 -9.38 -12.26 8.01
C PHE A 148 -10.54 -11.88 8.93
N PHE A 149 -11.38 -10.93 8.53
CA PHE A 149 -12.49 -10.41 9.33
C PHE A 149 -13.72 -11.34 9.36
N LEU A 150 -13.72 -12.48 8.66
CA LEU A 150 -14.83 -13.44 8.70
C LEU A 150 -14.98 -14.15 10.04
N GLY A 151 -13.99 -14.13 10.90
CA GLY A 151 -14.05 -14.73 12.23
C GLY A 151 -13.21 -14.00 13.28
N ASN A 152 -12.47 -12.97 12.85
CA ASN A 152 -11.57 -12.20 13.72
C ASN A 152 -12.15 -10.80 13.93
N THR A 153 -12.96 -10.63 14.96
CA THR A 153 -13.67 -9.37 15.25
C THR A 153 -13.08 -8.58 16.42
N GLU A 154 -12.03 -9.07 17.06
CA GLU A 154 -11.41 -8.43 18.23
C GLU A 154 -11.02 -6.97 17.98
N LEU A 155 -10.59 -6.65 16.74
CA LEU A 155 -10.27 -5.27 16.35
C LEU A 155 -11.50 -4.36 16.25
N LEU A 156 -12.71 -4.92 16.25
CA LEU A 156 -13.99 -4.22 16.08
C LEU A 156 -14.70 -3.99 17.43
N ASP A 157 -14.26 -4.67 18.49
CA ASP A 157 -15.00 -4.78 19.77
C ASP A 157 -14.74 -3.61 20.73
N GLY A 158 -14.18 -2.50 20.25
CA GLY A 158 -13.98 -1.36 21.13
C GLY A 158 -13.22 -0.20 20.55
N VAL A 159 -12.82 0.69 21.45
CA VAL A 159 -11.98 1.85 21.11
C VAL A 159 -10.54 1.54 21.52
N THR A 160 -9.64 1.51 20.56
CA THR A 160 -8.20 1.38 20.81
C THR A 160 -7.59 2.75 20.98
N THR A 161 -6.88 2.97 22.10
CA THR A 161 -6.18 4.22 22.37
C THR A 161 -4.69 4.04 22.18
N ARG A 162 -4.07 4.97 21.44
CA ARG A 162 -2.62 5.05 21.24
C ARG A 162 -2.14 6.47 21.47
N THR A 163 -0.94 6.63 22.01
CA THR A 163 -0.26 7.92 22.16
C THR A 163 1.00 7.96 21.34
N VAL A 164 1.33 9.15 20.82
CA VAL A 164 2.59 9.43 20.15
C VAL A 164 3.11 10.79 20.65
N ILE A 165 4.42 10.89 20.85
CA ILE A 165 5.07 12.16 21.20
C ILE A 165 5.76 12.69 19.95
N TRP A 166 5.36 13.88 19.51
CA TRP A 166 5.94 14.52 18.35
C TRP A 166 6.16 16.02 18.64
N GLY A 167 7.38 16.52 18.36
CA GLY A 167 7.75 17.91 18.69
C GLY A 167 7.61 18.25 20.18
N GLY A 168 7.77 17.28 21.09
CA GLY A 168 7.57 17.47 22.52
C GLY A 168 6.10 17.52 22.98
N VAL A 169 5.15 17.34 22.07
CA VAL A 169 3.71 17.32 22.35
C VAL A 169 3.20 15.88 22.32
N THR A 170 2.39 15.52 23.30
CA THR A 170 1.70 14.22 23.35
C THR A 170 0.39 14.28 22.60
N TYR A 171 0.25 13.47 21.56
CA TYR A 171 -0.98 13.27 20.79
C TYR A 171 -1.60 11.96 21.19
N THR A 172 -2.88 11.96 21.50
CA THR A 172 -3.65 10.74 21.81
C THR A 172 -4.66 10.48 20.70
N ALA A 173 -4.64 9.26 20.17
CA ALA A 173 -5.58 8.78 19.14
C ALA A 173 -6.50 7.73 19.73
N ALA A 174 -7.79 8.02 19.84
CA ALA A 174 -8.83 7.03 20.09
C ALA A 174 -9.38 6.55 18.74
N THR A 175 -9.27 5.24 18.46
CA THR A 175 -9.64 4.68 17.17
C THR A 175 -10.73 3.62 17.35
N ARG A 176 -11.81 3.75 16.59
CA ARG A 176 -12.89 2.77 16.45
C ARG A 176 -12.93 2.23 15.03
N LEU A 177 -13.13 0.92 14.89
CA LEU A 177 -13.33 0.23 13.63
C LEU A 177 -14.72 -0.44 13.61
N TRP A 178 -15.36 -0.49 12.44
CA TRP A 178 -16.58 -1.27 12.23
C TRP A 178 -16.69 -1.66 10.76
N ILE A 179 -17.44 -2.71 10.47
CA ILE A 179 -17.72 -3.15 9.10
C ILE A 179 -19.03 -2.55 8.62
N ASP A 180 -18.96 -1.89 7.48
CA ASP A 180 -20.12 -1.55 6.66
C ASP A 180 -20.35 -2.74 5.71
N HIS A 181 -21.33 -3.57 6.06
CA HIS A 181 -21.60 -4.81 5.33
C HIS A 181 -22.15 -4.56 3.93
N CYS A 182 -22.92 -3.48 3.73
CA CYS A 182 -23.51 -3.14 2.43
C CYS A 182 -22.42 -2.77 1.42
N GLU A 183 -21.50 -1.92 1.85
CA GLU A 183 -20.42 -1.41 1.00
C GLU A 183 -19.15 -2.28 1.03
N GLN A 184 -19.13 -3.33 1.87
CA GLN A 184 -17.92 -4.15 2.13
C GLN A 184 -16.71 -3.31 2.52
N LEU A 185 -16.90 -2.35 3.43
CA LEU A 185 -15.84 -1.47 3.90
C LEU A 185 -15.54 -1.70 5.39
N LEU A 186 -14.26 -1.78 5.73
CA LEU A 186 -13.78 -1.59 7.08
C LEU A 186 -13.66 -0.08 7.33
N ARG A 187 -14.60 0.48 8.05
CA ARG A 187 -14.62 1.91 8.39
C ARG A 187 -13.83 2.17 9.65
N ARG A 188 -13.18 3.32 9.67
CA ARG A 188 -12.41 3.82 10.82
C ARG A 188 -12.83 5.24 11.15
N GLU A 189 -13.10 5.46 12.43
CA GLU A 189 -13.10 6.79 13.03
C GLU A 189 -11.90 6.89 13.98
N ARG A 190 -11.17 8.00 13.90
CA ARG A 190 -10.05 8.30 14.78
C ARG A 190 -10.21 9.72 15.31
N VAL A 191 -10.23 9.81 16.63
CA VAL A 191 -10.34 11.08 17.36
C VAL A 191 -8.96 11.40 17.95
N TRP A 192 -8.36 12.49 17.48
CA TRP A 192 -7.10 12.98 17.97
C TRP A 192 -7.30 14.08 18.99
N THR A 193 -6.54 14.03 20.09
CA THR A 193 -6.51 15.07 21.13
C THR A 193 -5.06 15.40 21.49
N TRP A 194 -4.77 16.69 21.71
CA TRP A 194 -3.50 17.20 22.22
C TRP A 194 -3.69 18.56 22.91
N PRO A 195 -2.78 18.98 23.84
CA PRO A 195 -3.01 20.15 24.70
C PRO A 195 -3.23 21.47 23.95
N ALA A 196 -2.60 21.65 22.79
CA ALA A 196 -2.67 22.91 22.03
C ALA A 196 -3.98 23.09 21.24
N ARG A 197 -4.83 22.07 21.19
CA ARG A 197 -6.12 22.12 20.46
C ARG A 197 -7.26 21.72 21.39
N PRO A 198 -8.13 22.65 21.78
CA PRO A 198 -9.27 22.36 22.65
C PRO A 198 -10.28 21.40 22.01
N GLU A 199 -10.55 21.57 20.71
CA GLU A 199 -11.49 20.73 19.97
C GLU A 199 -10.78 19.51 19.37
N PRO A 200 -11.30 18.28 19.62
CA PRO A 200 -10.75 17.08 19.03
C PRO A 200 -10.77 17.13 17.49
N LEU A 201 -9.74 16.57 16.86
CA LEU A 201 -9.72 16.34 15.41
C LEU A 201 -10.31 14.98 15.11
N VAL A 202 -11.48 14.95 14.49
CA VAL A 202 -12.14 13.71 14.06
C VAL A 202 -11.77 13.40 12.61
N GLN A 203 -11.22 12.21 12.39
CA GLN A 203 -10.83 11.71 11.08
C GLN A 203 -11.57 10.42 10.77
N THR A 204 -12.17 10.35 9.59
CA THR A 204 -12.79 9.13 9.08
C THR A 204 -12.03 8.61 7.87
N SER A 205 -11.96 7.31 7.76
CA SER A 205 -11.43 6.63 6.58
C SER A 205 -12.07 5.25 6.45
N ALA A 206 -11.88 4.63 5.29
CA ALA A 206 -12.35 3.27 5.07
C ALA A 206 -11.35 2.50 4.20
N TRP A 207 -11.40 1.18 4.32
CA TRP A 207 -10.67 0.24 3.46
C TRP A 207 -11.65 -0.77 2.88
N ARG A 208 -11.54 -1.04 1.60
CA ARG A 208 -12.27 -2.13 0.96
C ARG A 208 -11.92 -3.45 1.65
N LEU A 209 -12.92 -4.23 2.05
CA LEU A 209 -12.73 -5.64 2.43
C LEU A 209 -12.63 -6.46 1.14
N LEU A 210 -11.43 -6.59 0.62
CA LEU A 210 -11.15 -7.32 -0.61
C LEU A 210 -10.77 -8.76 -0.26
N PHE A 211 -11.49 -9.71 -0.86
CA PHE A 211 -11.31 -11.14 -0.60
C PHE A 211 -10.39 -11.79 -1.65
N PRO A 212 -9.63 -12.84 -1.30
CA PRO A 212 -8.69 -13.47 -2.23
C PRO A 212 -9.30 -13.95 -3.54
N ALA A 213 -10.51 -14.51 -3.51
CA ALA A 213 -11.20 -14.99 -4.72
C ALA A 213 -11.68 -13.83 -5.60
N GLU A 214 -12.21 -12.76 -4.98
CA GLU A 214 -12.61 -11.53 -5.67
C GLU A 214 -11.39 -10.87 -6.34
N LEU A 215 -10.27 -10.75 -5.60
CA LEU A 215 -9.03 -10.18 -6.13
C LEU A 215 -8.51 -10.97 -7.35
N ARG A 216 -8.51 -12.31 -7.29
CA ARG A 216 -8.13 -13.16 -8.43
C ARG A 216 -9.02 -12.92 -9.64
N HIS A 217 -10.33 -12.82 -9.45
CA HIS A 217 -11.29 -12.56 -10.53
C HIS A 217 -11.06 -11.20 -11.18
N LEU A 218 -10.86 -10.13 -10.38
CA LEU A 218 -10.59 -8.79 -10.89
C LEU A 218 -9.27 -8.71 -11.67
N LEU A 219 -8.23 -9.39 -11.19
CA LEU A 219 -6.93 -9.45 -11.87
C LEU A 219 -7.04 -10.19 -13.20
N ASP A 220 -7.70 -11.34 -13.22
CA ASP A 220 -7.94 -12.10 -14.45
C ASP A 220 -8.68 -11.28 -15.50
N ALA A 221 -9.77 -10.63 -15.10
CA ALA A 221 -10.55 -9.74 -15.96
C ALA A 221 -9.75 -8.51 -16.47
N ALA A 222 -8.75 -8.07 -15.71
CA ALA A 222 -7.88 -6.95 -16.07
C ALA A 222 -6.63 -7.37 -16.88
N GLY A 223 -6.48 -8.66 -17.25
CA GLY A 223 -5.39 -9.16 -18.08
C GLY A 223 -4.12 -9.50 -17.31
N PHE A 224 -4.26 -9.90 -16.05
CA PHE A 224 -3.15 -10.37 -15.22
C PHE A 224 -3.25 -11.84 -14.90
N ASP A 225 -2.09 -12.52 -14.80
CA ASP A 225 -1.95 -13.83 -14.21
C ASP A 225 -1.46 -13.68 -12.77
N VAL A 226 -2.16 -14.29 -11.81
CA VAL A 226 -1.71 -14.32 -10.41
C VAL A 226 -0.57 -15.32 -10.27
N VAL A 227 0.65 -14.83 -10.09
CA VAL A 227 1.86 -15.64 -9.95
C VAL A 227 2.03 -16.14 -8.52
N ALA A 228 1.76 -15.28 -7.54
CA ALA A 228 1.73 -15.65 -6.13
C ALA A 228 0.67 -14.82 -5.39
N LEU A 229 -0.03 -15.47 -4.46
CA LEU A 229 -0.93 -14.84 -3.52
C LEU A 229 -0.75 -15.56 -2.18
N PHE A 230 -0.30 -14.84 -1.16
CA PHE A 230 0.08 -15.42 0.13
C PHE A 230 -0.21 -14.42 1.27
N ASP A 231 -0.28 -14.94 2.50
CA ASP A 231 -0.57 -14.14 3.69
C ASP A 231 0.66 -13.89 4.55
N ALA A 232 1.66 -14.80 4.53
CA ALA A 232 2.91 -14.69 5.28
C ALA A 232 4.04 -15.47 4.55
N PRO A 233 5.31 -15.18 4.88
CA PRO A 233 5.80 -14.05 5.62
C PRO A 233 5.82 -12.76 4.80
N GLY A 234 5.67 -11.64 5.46
CA GLY A 234 5.76 -10.30 4.88
C GLY A 234 6.43 -9.32 5.83
N PRO A 235 6.63 -8.06 5.43
CA PRO A 235 7.29 -7.05 6.25
C PRO A 235 6.58 -6.79 7.60
N ARG A 236 5.29 -7.09 7.68
CA ARG A 236 4.42 -6.78 8.83
C ARG A 236 3.62 -7.99 9.30
N THR A 237 4.12 -9.20 9.04
CA THR A 237 3.47 -10.44 9.48
C THR A 237 4.25 -11.12 10.60
N GLU A 238 3.60 -12.08 11.26
CA GLU A 238 4.23 -13.03 12.17
C GLU A 238 4.10 -14.44 11.58
N PRO A 239 5.18 -15.13 11.21
CA PRO A 239 6.57 -14.65 11.28
C PRO A 239 6.87 -13.53 10.28
N PRO A 240 7.88 -12.68 10.57
CA PRO A 240 8.31 -11.64 9.64
C PRO A 240 9.04 -12.25 8.44
N TRP A 241 9.06 -11.49 7.33
CA TRP A 241 9.81 -11.87 6.15
C TRP A 241 11.31 -11.94 6.40
N HIS A 242 11.95 -12.93 5.76
CA HIS A 242 13.39 -13.04 5.58
C HIS A 242 13.69 -13.66 4.20
N PRO A 243 14.88 -13.42 3.62
CA PRO A 243 15.28 -14.07 2.36
C PRO A 243 15.13 -15.59 2.44
N ALA A 244 14.67 -16.22 1.35
CA ALA A 244 14.40 -17.65 1.25
C ALA A 244 13.21 -18.17 2.11
N ALA A 245 12.42 -17.33 2.73
CA ALA A 245 11.21 -17.75 3.43
C ALA A 245 10.20 -18.39 2.47
N VAL A 246 9.53 -19.44 2.93
CA VAL A 246 8.48 -20.14 2.18
C VAL A 246 7.17 -19.35 2.31
N LEU A 247 6.56 -19.02 1.17
CA LEU A 247 5.33 -18.26 1.11
C LEU A 247 4.12 -19.13 1.49
N SER A 248 3.31 -18.68 2.45
CA SER A 248 2.10 -19.37 2.90
C SER A 248 0.90 -19.02 2.02
N GLY A 249 0.32 -19.99 1.38
CA GLY A 249 -0.93 -19.87 0.63
C GLY A 249 -2.19 -20.12 1.46
N ALA A 250 -2.13 -20.16 2.80
CA ALA A 250 -3.28 -20.40 3.66
C ALA A 250 -4.32 -19.28 3.59
N LEU A 251 -3.88 -18.03 3.35
CA LEU A 251 -4.70 -16.82 3.17
C LEU A 251 -5.62 -16.54 4.36
N SER A 252 -5.24 -16.99 5.55
CA SER A 252 -5.99 -16.82 6.80
C SER A 252 -5.46 -15.66 7.67
N GLY A 253 -4.27 -15.16 7.39
CA GLY A 253 -3.64 -14.05 8.10
C GLY A 253 -4.28 -12.69 7.78
N ASP A 254 -3.91 -11.68 8.56
CA ASP A 254 -4.43 -10.31 8.44
C ASP A 254 -3.89 -9.54 7.22
N ARG A 255 -2.88 -10.08 6.55
CA ARG A 255 -2.25 -9.51 5.35
C ARG A 255 -2.43 -10.39 4.13
N LEU A 256 -2.47 -9.74 2.98
CA LEU A 256 -2.36 -10.34 1.66
C LEU A 256 -1.20 -9.70 0.91
N HIS A 257 -0.39 -10.55 0.32
CA HIS A 257 0.69 -10.17 -0.59
C HIS A 257 0.39 -10.77 -1.97
N LEU A 258 0.42 -9.94 -2.98
CA LEU A 258 0.11 -10.28 -4.36
C LEU A 258 1.35 -10.08 -5.23
N VAL A 259 1.63 -11.07 -6.08
CA VAL A 259 2.45 -10.92 -7.27
C VAL A 259 1.60 -11.31 -8.47
N ALA A 260 1.33 -10.37 -9.36
CA ALA A 260 0.59 -10.61 -10.59
C ALA A 260 1.43 -10.17 -11.79
N ARG A 261 1.36 -10.92 -12.88
CA ARG A 261 2.08 -10.67 -14.13
C ARG A 261 1.14 -10.15 -15.19
N ARG A 262 1.49 -9.05 -15.84
CA ARG A 262 0.76 -8.59 -17.03
C ARG A 262 0.89 -9.63 -18.14
N ARG A 263 -0.24 -10.09 -18.72
CA ARG A 263 -0.25 -10.98 -19.87
C ARG A 263 0.44 -10.35 -21.07
N THR A 264 1.15 -11.17 -21.84
CA THR A 264 1.88 -10.73 -23.05
C THR A 264 0.95 -10.59 -24.25
N HIS A 265 -0.19 -11.31 -24.27
CA HIS A 265 -1.21 -11.23 -25.31
C HIS A 265 -2.57 -10.98 -24.66
N ALA A 266 -3.43 -10.18 -25.30
CA ALA A 266 -4.83 -10.14 -24.97
C ALA A 266 -5.43 -11.50 -25.39
N ALA A 267 -6.10 -12.16 -24.45
CA ALA A 267 -6.87 -13.38 -24.74
C ALA A 267 -8.05 -13.08 -25.66
#